data_b0cd86995a1e6c9cf9db3be8449f4e36
#
_entry.id   b0cd86995a1e6c9cf9db3be8449f4e36
#
_cell.length_a   1.000
_cell.length_b   1.000
_cell.length_c   1.000
_cell.angle_alpha   90.00
_cell.angle_beta   90.00
_cell.angle_gamma   90.00
#
_symmetry.space_group_name_H-M   'P 1'
#
loop_
_entity.id
_entity.type
_entity.pdbx_description
1 polymer ?
#
loop_
_entity_poly.entity_id
_entity_poly.type
_entity_poly.pdbx_seq_one_letter_code
_entity_poly.pdbx_strand_id
1 'polypeptide(L)'
;MDAVKFISDCLGEVHLRLMATCDNLTNDELLWCPAPTANNIGFIVWHLARGEDARITNTGRLDEDIWATELWYERFGQPITAPDPGDRMGLRALAIPSLEVLVGYAESAHQRTLKYLSRLSDNDQNQAPDPDRPDSTVAGSLRNLVTHKNNHHGQIDYLRGLQDEAWDLPRAPE
;
A
#
# COMPACT_ATOMS: atom_id res chain seq x y z
N MET A 1 2.03 16.93 19.93
CA MET A 1 2.13 16.26 18.61
C MET A 1 0.96 16.75 17.79
N ASP A 2 1.20 17.32 16.62
CA ASP A 2 0.12 17.69 15.71
C ASP A 2 -0.43 16.44 14.98
N ALA A 3 -1.59 16.58 14.34
CA ALA A 3 -2.26 15.44 13.71
C ALA A 3 -1.51 14.92 12.49
N VAL A 4 -0.82 15.78 11.74
CA VAL A 4 -0.02 15.38 10.57
C VAL A 4 1.14 14.49 11.02
N LYS A 5 1.85 14.91 12.09
CA LYS A 5 2.93 14.09 12.63
C LYS A 5 2.42 12.76 13.16
N PHE A 6 1.30 12.73 13.87
CA PHE A 6 0.71 11.48 14.35
C PHE A 6 0.38 10.53 13.21
N ILE A 7 -0.23 11.02 12.13
CA ILE A 7 -0.54 10.20 10.94
C ILE A 7 0.74 9.71 10.26
N SER A 8 1.76 10.57 10.16
CA SER A 8 3.06 10.22 9.59
C SER A 8 3.71 9.09 10.39
N ASP A 9 3.70 9.20 11.72
CA ASP A 9 4.26 8.17 12.60
C ASP A 9 3.50 6.83 12.45
N CYS A 10 2.16 6.87 12.39
CA CYS A 10 1.34 5.67 12.14
C CYS A 10 1.65 5.00 10.80
N LEU A 11 1.76 5.80 9.72
CA LEU A 11 2.07 5.28 8.38
C LEU A 11 3.49 4.72 8.30
N GLY A 12 4.45 5.38 8.96
CA GLY A 12 5.84 4.90 9.07
C GLY A 12 5.91 3.56 9.81
N GLU A 13 5.23 3.44 10.96
CA GLU A 13 5.21 2.20 11.74
C GLU A 13 4.61 1.04 10.94
N VAL A 14 3.45 1.24 10.32
CA VAL A 14 2.82 0.17 9.50
C VAL A 14 3.70 -0.20 8.31
N HIS A 15 4.38 0.79 7.69
CA HIS A 15 5.29 0.51 6.59
C HIS A 15 6.50 -0.31 7.02
N LEU A 16 7.14 0.04 8.13
CA LEU A 16 8.27 -0.73 8.68
C LEU A 16 7.88 -2.17 9.01
N ARG A 17 6.70 -2.37 9.61
CA ARG A 17 6.17 -3.72 9.87
C ARG A 17 5.92 -4.48 8.58
N LEU A 18 5.32 -3.84 7.57
CA LEU A 18 5.08 -4.45 6.27
C LEU A 18 6.40 -4.93 5.63
N MET A 19 7.44 -4.10 5.64
CA MET A 19 8.74 -4.47 5.11
C MET A 19 9.36 -5.64 5.88
N ALA A 20 9.31 -5.62 7.21
CA ALA A 20 9.81 -6.69 8.06
C ALA A 20 9.03 -8.01 7.86
N THR A 21 7.71 -7.94 7.69
CA THR A 21 6.87 -9.11 7.42
C THR A 21 7.15 -9.72 6.04
N CYS A 22 7.55 -8.90 5.07
CA CYS A 22 7.92 -9.36 3.72
C CYS A 22 9.38 -9.79 3.59
N ASP A 23 10.21 -9.56 4.62
CA ASP A 23 11.63 -9.90 4.55
C ASP A 23 11.84 -11.40 4.31
N ASN A 24 12.81 -11.72 3.46
CA ASN A 24 13.23 -13.09 3.13
C ASN A 24 12.14 -14.02 2.56
N LEU A 25 11.02 -13.48 2.05
CA LEU A 25 10.02 -14.29 1.34
C LEU A 25 10.62 -14.89 0.07
N THR A 26 10.49 -16.20 -0.07
CA THR A 26 10.72 -16.88 -1.33
C THR A 26 9.60 -16.62 -2.33
N ASN A 27 9.83 -16.85 -3.62
CA ASN A 27 8.78 -16.72 -4.63
C ASN A 27 7.60 -17.68 -4.37
N ASP A 28 7.86 -18.88 -3.87
CA ASP A 28 6.81 -19.86 -3.56
C ASP A 28 5.92 -19.37 -2.42
N GLU A 29 6.49 -18.81 -1.35
CA GLU A 29 5.75 -18.20 -0.24
C GLU A 29 4.99 -16.96 -0.69
N LEU A 30 5.61 -16.11 -1.52
CA LEU A 30 5.01 -14.89 -2.05
C LEU A 30 3.75 -15.17 -2.87
N LEU A 31 3.75 -16.24 -3.66
CA LEU A 31 2.68 -16.60 -4.59
C LEU A 31 1.72 -17.65 -4.04
N TRP A 32 2.00 -18.20 -2.87
CA TRP A 32 1.14 -19.20 -2.26
C TRP A 32 -0.23 -18.66 -1.87
N CYS A 33 -1.29 -19.42 -2.21
CA CYS A 33 -2.66 -19.10 -1.86
C CYS A 33 -3.23 -20.18 -0.93
N PRO A 34 -3.81 -19.81 0.22
CA PRO A 34 -4.43 -20.78 1.15
C PRO A 34 -5.69 -21.45 0.57
N ALA A 35 -6.29 -20.86 -0.46
CA ALA A 35 -7.43 -21.39 -1.21
C ALA A 35 -7.43 -20.84 -2.64
N PRO A 36 -8.08 -21.51 -3.61
CA PRO A 36 -8.10 -21.09 -5.02
C PRO A 36 -8.66 -19.68 -5.27
N THR A 37 -9.44 -19.17 -4.34
CA THR A 37 -10.05 -17.83 -4.43
C THR A 37 -9.44 -16.80 -3.48
N ALA A 38 -8.43 -17.20 -2.70
CA ALA A 38 -7.72 -16.29 -1.79
C ALA A 38 -6.66 -15.46 -2.55
N ASN A 39 -6.31 -14.34 -1.98
CA ASN A 39 -5.16 -13.55 -2.44
C ASN A 39 -3.87 -14.13 -1.84
N ASN A 40 -2.78 -14.05 -2.59
CA ASN A 40 -1.44 -14.31 -2.08
C ASN A 40 -0.80 -13.03 -1.53
N ILE A 41 0.35 -13.18 -0.86
CA ILE A 41 1.08 -12.06 -0.28
C ILE A 41 1.47 -11.03 -1.35
N GLY A 42 1.99 -11.49 -2.48
CA GLY A 42 2.43 -10.60 -3.57
C GLY A 42 1.32 -9.69 -4.10
N PHE A 43 0.12 -10.25 -4.29
CA PHE A 43 -1.05 -9.45 -4.68
C PHE A 43 -1.43 -8.43 -3.60
N ILE A 44 -1.38 -8.81 -2.33
CA ILE A 44 -1.73 -7.90 -1.22
C ILE A 44 -0.73 -6.75 -1.14
N VAL A 45 0.58 -7.01 -1.27
CA VAL A 45 1.62 -5.97 -1.29
C VAL A 45 1.44 -5.03 -2.48
N TRP A 46 1.19 -5.58 -3.69
CA TRP A 46 0.87 -4.78 -4.87
C TRP A 46 -0.35 -3.89 -4.63
N HIS A 47 -1.43 -4.46 -4.11
CA HIS A 47 -2.68 -3.74 -3.82
C HIS A 47 -2.47 -2.61 -2.81
N LEU A 48 -1.68 -2.84 -1.77
CA LEU A 48 -1.32 -1.83 -0.78
C LEU A 48 -0.55 -0.67 -1.40
N ALA A 49 0.50 -0.97 -2.17
CA ALA A 49 1.35 0.04 -2.79
C ALA A 49 0.58 0.86 -3.84
N ARG A 50 -0.20 0.20 -4.71
CA ARG A 50 -1.09 0.87 -5.68
C ARG A 50 -2.14 1.73 -4.99
N GLY A 51 -2.73 1.22 -3.90
CA GLY A 51 -3.73 1.93 -3.12
C GLY A 51 -3.17 3.18 -2.44
N GLU A 52 -1.95 3.11 -1.92
CA GLU A 52 -1.23 4.26 -1.33
C GLU A 52 -0.91 5.31 -2.39
N ASP A 53 -0.28 4.91 -3.49
CA ASP A 53 0.12 5.79 -4.59
C ASP A 53 -1.09 6.53 -5.20
N ALA A 54 -2.14 5.81 -5.58
CA ALA A 54 -3.36 6.39 -6.11
C ALA A 54 -4.05 7.34 -5.11
N ARG A 55 -4.07 6.99 -3.83
CA ARG A 55 -4.67 7.83 -2.78
C ARG A 55 -3.92 9.13 -2.60
N ILE A 56 -2.59 9.09 -2.55
CA ILE A 56 -1.78 10.30 -2.43
C ILE A 56 -1.87 11.16 -3.68
N THR A 57 -1.91 10.55 -4.85
CA THR A 57 -2.15 11.27 -6.12
C THR A 57 -3.46 12.05 -6.07
N ASN A 58 -4.57 11.38 -5.70
CA ASN A 58 -5.88 12.02 -5.63
C ASN A 58 -5.97 13.05 -4.50
N THR A 59 -5.48 12.72 -3.30
CA THR A 59 -5.55 13.60 -2.14
C THR A 59 -4.66 14.84 -2.31
N GLY A 60 -3.50 14.67 -2.96
CA GLY A 60 -2.57 15.76 -3.25
C GLY A 60 -2.90 16.52 -4.54
N ARG A 61 -3.95 16.14 -5.29
CA ARG A 61 -4.29 16.71 -6.60
C ARG A 61 -3.09 16.71 -7.56
N LEU A 62 -2.35 15.59 -7.56
CA LEU A 62 -1.20 15.40 -8.43
C LEU A 62 -1.67 14.88 -9.79
N ASP A 63 -1.01 15.30 -10.87
CA ASP A 63 -1.43 14.96 -12.23
C ASP A 63 -1.35 13.46 -12.50
N GLU A 64 -0.28 12.79 -12.04
CA GLU A 64 -0.02 11.38 -12.30
C GLU A 64 0.55 10.66 -11.06
N ASP A 65 0.31 9.36 -10.98
CA ASP A 65 0.91 8.49 -9.96
C ASP A 65 2.34 8.05 -10.37
N ILE A 66 3.13 7.55 -9.40
CA ILE A 66 4.48 7.05 -9.70
C ILE A 66 4.45 5.73 -10.46
N TRP A 67 3.34 5.02 -10.43
CA TRP A 67 3.12 3.84 -11.26
C TRP A 67 3.36 4.15 -12.74
N ALA A 68 2.84 5.28 -13.22
CA ALA A 68 3.02 5.77 -14.57
C ALA A 68 4.36 6.51 -14.75
N THR A 69 4.65 7.49 -13.89
CA THR A 69 5.80 8.40 -14.09
C THR A 69 7.16 7.75 -13.89
N GLU A 70 7.25 6.71 -13.06
CA GLU A 70 8.47 5.95 -12.81
C GLU A 70 8.48 4.58 -13.50
N LEU A 71 7.52 4.34 -14.41
CA LEU A 71 7.41 3.12 -15.22
C LEU A 71 7.32 1.84 -14.39
N TRP A 72 6.69 1.91 -13.21
CA TRP A 72 6.53 0.72 -12.36
C TRP A 72 5.70 -0.35 -13.06
N TYR A 73 4.69 0.03 -13.87
CA TYR A 73 3.88 -0.91 -14.65
C TYR A 73 4.73 -1.80 -15.58
N GLU A 74 5.81 -1.26 -16.15
CA GLU A 74 6.73 -2.06 -16.99
C GLU A 74 7.53 -3.05 -16.15
N ARG A 75 8.05 -2.62 -14.98
CA ARG A 75 8.80 -3.50 -14.06
C ARG A 75 7.94 -4.63 -13.52
N PHE A 76 6.63 -4.39 -13.39
CA PHE A 76 5.65 -5.38 -12.96
C PHE A 76 5.17 -6.29 -14.11
N GLY A 77 5.42 -5.93 -15.38
CA GLY A 77 4.83 -6.61 -16.53
C GLY A 77 3.31 -6.49 -16.56
N GLN A 78 2.77 -5.38 -16.07
CA GLN A 78 1.33 -5.12 -15.94
C GLN A 78 0.90 -3.97 -16.86
N PRO A 79 -0.39 -3.86 -17.21
CA PRO A 79 -0.90 -2.68 -17.89
C PRO A 79 -0.79 -1.42 -17.01
N ILE A 80 -0.59 -0.26 -17.65
CA ILE A 80 -0.57 1.03 -16.94
C ILE A 80 -1.89 1.29 -16.20
N THR A 81 -3.02 0.88 -16.80
CA THR A 81 -4.35 0.93 -16.16
C THR A 81 -4.68 -0.43 -15.59
N ALA A 82 -4.86 -0.50 -14.29
CA ALA A 82 -5.28 -1.74 -13.62
C ALA A 82 -6.70 -2.17 -14.09
N PRO A 83 -7.01 -3.47 -14.03
CA PRO A 83 -8.38 -3.96 -14.22
C PRO A 83 -9.35 -3.27 -13.25
N ASP A 84 -10.63 -3.19 -13.63
CA ASP A 84 -11.68 -2.67 -12.76
C ASP A 84 -11.69 -3.43 -11.41
N PRO A 85 -11.88 -2.74 -10.26
CA PRO A 85 -11.94 -3.40 -8.95
C PRO A 85 -13.01 -4.50 -8.83
N GLY A 86 -14.05 -4.48 -9.67
CA GLY A 86 -15.06 -5.52 -9.79
C GLY A 86 -14.62 -6.72 -10.64
N ASP A 87 -13.62 -6.55 -11.49
CA ASP A 87 -13.05 -7.63 -12.31
C ASP A 87 -12.07 -8.49 -11.50
N ARG A 88 -12.62 -9.37 -10.67
CA ARG A 88 -11.81 -10.25 -9.83
C ARG A 88 -10.93 -11.22 -10.63
N MET A 89 -11.35 -11.61 -11.83
CA MET A 89 -10.53 -12.50 -12.66
C MET A 89 -9.36 -11.76 -13.29
N GLY A 90 -9.59 -10.58 -13.84
CA GLY A 90 -8.52 -9.71 -14.36
C GLY A 90 -7.50 -9.34 -13.30
N LEU A 91 -7.96 -8.98 -12.09
CA LEU A 91 -7.07 -8.68 -10.97
C LEU A 91 -6.19 -9.86 -10.56
N ARG A 92 -6.74 -11.09 -10.54
CA ARG A 92 -5.97 -12.30 -10.21
C ARG A 92 -5.02 -12.73 -11.32
N ALA A 93 -5.29 -12.36 -12.55
CA ALA A 93 -4.42 -12.66 -13.69
C ALA A 93 -3.23 -11.69 -13.80
N LEU A 94 -3.16 -10.65 -12.95
CA LEU A 94 -2.03 -9.73 -12.94
C LEU A 94 -0.73 -10.47 -12.61
N ALA A 95 0.32 -10.18 -13.37
CA ALA A 95 1.66 -10.67 -13.07
C ALA A 95 2.14 -10.10 -11.73
N ILE A 96 2.65 -10.96 -10.86
CA ILE A 96 3.31 -10.57 -9.62
C ILE A 96 4.82 -10.71 -9.85
N PRO A 97 5.58 -9.62 -9.78
CA PRO A 97 7.02 -9.63 -10.00
C PRO A 97 7.77 -10.20 -8.78
N SER A 98 9.10 -10.19 -8.83
CA SER A 98 9.94 -10.55 -7.68
C SER A 98 9.64 -9.68 -6.46
N LEU A 99 9.97 -10.21 -5.28
CA LEU A 99 9.86 -9.47 -4.01
C LEU A 99 10.57 -8.11 -4.06
N GLU A 100 11.76 -8.08 -4.65
CA GLU A 100 12.55 -6.84 -4.81
C GLU A 100 11.77 -5.74 -5.53
N VAL A 101 11.09 -6.06 -6.63
CA VAL A 101 10.28 -5.10 -7.39
C VAL A 101 9.05 -4.66 -6.58
N LEU A 102 8.39 -5.60 -5.90
CA LEU A 102 7.23 -5.31 -5.05
C LEU A 102 7.57 -4.36 -3.90
N VAL A 103 8.60 -4.67 -3.12
CA VAL A 103 9.01 -3.83 -1.99
C VAL A 103 9.59 -2.50 -2.46
N GLY A 104 10.30 -2.48 -3.59
CA GLY A 104 10.80 -1.26 -4.20
C GLY A 104 9.68 -0.27 -4.57
N TYR A 105 8.59 -0.76 -5.14
CA TYR A 105 7.44 0.08 -5.42
C TYR A 105 6.71 0.53 -4.14
N ALA A 106 6.54 -0.36 -3.17
CA ALA A 106 5.92 -0.02 -1.89
C ALA A 106 6.72 1.06 -1.14
N GLU A 107 8.06 0.98 -1.17
CA GLU A 107 8.95 2.01 -0.61
C GLU A 107 8.81 3.33 -1.36
N SER A 108 8.83 3.34 -2.70
CA SER A 108 8.67 4.57 -3.51
C SER A 108 7.33 5.25 -3.23
N ALA A 109 6.25 4.49 -3.13
CA ALA A 109 4.92 5.02 -2.79
C ALA A 109 4.91 5.61 -1.37
N HIS A 110 5.56 4.94 -0.41
CA HIS A 110 5.66 5.44 0.96
C HIS A 110 6.49 6.73 1.04
N GLN A 111 7.62 6.81 0.37
CA GLN A 111 8.44 8.03 0.32
C GLN A 111 7.67 9.21 -0.29
N ARG A 112 6.87 8.96 -1.32
CA ARG A 112 5.98 9.96 -1.87
C ARG A 112 4.93 10.43 -0.85
N THR A 113 4.38 9.50 -0.08
CA THR A 113 3.45 9.79 1.01
C THR A 113 4.09 10.69 2.06
N LEU A 114 5.28 10.36 2.55
CA LEU A 114 6.02 11.18 3.52
C LEU A 114 6.32 12.58 2.99
N LYS A 115 6.71 12.68 1.72
CA LYS A 115 6.93 13.96 1.04
C LYS A 115 5.66 14.80 0.93
N TYR A 116 4.51 14.18 0.70
CA TYR A 116 3.22 14.86 0.72
C TYR A 116 2.89 15.37 2.13
N LEU A 117 2.99 14.50 3.15
CA LEU A 117 2.70 14.85 4.54
C LEU A 117 3.59 15.99 5.06
N SER A 118 4.87 16.03 4.67
CA SER A 118 5.80 17.09 5.10
C SER A 118 5.42 18.51 4.61
N ARG A 119 4.47 18.62 3.68
CA ARG A 119 3.99 19.89 3.12
C ARG A 119 2.62 20.30 3.66
N LEU A 120 1.95 19.39 4.38
CA LEU A 120 0.63 19.67 4.94
C LEU A 120 0.72 20.55 6.18
N SER A 121 -0.21 21.48 6.27
CA SER A 121 -0.51 22.21 7.50
C SER A 121 -1.79 21.69 8.16
N ASP A 122 -2.04 22.08 9.40
CA ASP A 122 -3.28 21.73 10.10
C ASP A 122 -4.53 22.25 9.37
N ASN A 123 -4.44 23.36 8.65
CA ASN A 123 -5.55 23.93 7.88
C ASN A 123 -5.90 23.08 6.65
N ASP A 124 -4.94 22.35 6.07
CA ASP A 124 -5.17 21.54 4.88
C ASP A 124 -5.98 20.29 5.18
N GLN A 125 -5.98 19.80 6.42
CA GLN A 125 -6.61 18.55 6.81
C GLN A 125 -8.13 18.54 6.60
N ASN A 126 -8.78 19.68 6.74
CA ASN A 126 -10.22 19.83 6.57
C ASN A 126 -10.64 20.17 5.13
N GLN A 127 -9.69 20.37 4.23
CA GLN A 127 -9.98 20.61 2.82
C GLN A 127 -10.49 19.33 2.14
N ALA A 128 -11.44 19.50 1.21
CA ALA A 128 -11.86 18.44 0.30
C ALA A 128 -10.98 18.44 -0.96
N PRO A 129 -10.20 17.38 -1.22
CA PRO A 129 -9.41 17.28 -2.45
C PRO A 129 -10.28 17.28 -3.70
N ASP A 130 -11.45 16.67 -3.62
CA ASP A 130 -12.43 16.56 -4.70
C ASP A 130 -13.63 17.50 -4.40
N PRO A 131 -13.87 18.52 -5.24
CA PRO A 131 -14.99 19.44 -5.06
C PRO A 131 -16.37 18.75 -5.13
N ASP A 132 -16.47 17.67 -5.89
CA ASP A 132 -17.72 16.90 -6.05
C ASP A 132 -17.97 15.99 -4.85
N ARG A 133 -17.01 15.86 -3.93
CA ARG A 133 -17.08 15.06 -2.70
C ARG A 133 -16.66 15.86 -1.48
N PRO A 134 -17.44 16.90 -1.10
CA PRO A 134 -17.05 17.84 -0.05
C PRO A 134 -16.84 17.20 1.32
N ASP A 135 -17.47 16.05 1.59
CA ASP A 135 -17.29 15.30 2.84
C ASP A 135 -16.03 14.45 2.87
N SER A 136 -15.34 14.31 1.73
CA SER A 136 -14.09 13.53 1.62
C SER A 136 -12.89 14.43 1.89
N THR A 137 -12.55 14.63 3.15
CA THR A 137 -11.44 15.51 3.55
C THR A 137 -10.07 14.84 3.41
N VAL A 138 -9.01 15.65 3.38
CA VAL A 138 -7.61 15.19 3.44
C VAL A 138 -7.40 14.27 4.66
N ALA A 139 -7.82 14.71 5.85
CA ALA A 139 -7.71 13.90 7.08
C ALA A 139 -8.47 12.57 6.96
N GLY A 140 -9.67 12.58 6.38
CA GLY A 140 -10.47 11.38 6.12
C GLY A 140 -9.75 10.41 5.17
N SER A 141 -9.12 10.93 4.12
CA SER A 141 -8.33 10.15 3.17
C SER A 141 -7.10 9.50 3.82
N LEU A 142 -6.35 10.27 4.62
CA LEU A 142 -5.16 9.78 5.33
C LEU A 142 -5.52 8.75 6.41
N ARG A 143 -6.60 8.99 7.19
CA ARG A 143 -7.11 8.00 8.13
C ARG A 143 -7.45 6.68 7.43
N ASN A 144 -8.11 6.76 6.27
CA ASN A 144 -8.44 5.56 5.49
C ASN A 144 -7.18 4.86 4.96
N LEU A 145 -6.11 5.60 4.64
CA LEU A 145 -4.83 5.02 4.25
C LEU A 145 -4.21 4.21 5.40
N VAL A 146 -4.16 4.77 6.61
CA VAL A 146 -3.65 4.07 7.82
C VAL A 146 -4.42 2.77 8.05
N THR A 147 -5.77 2.84 8.06
CA THR A 147 -6.59 1.64 8.30
C THR A 147 -6.47 0.62 7.18
N HIS A 148 -6.40 1.04 5.93
CA HIS A 148 -6.22 0.17 4.77
C HIS A 148 -4.89 -0.59 4.84
N LYS A 149 -3.77 0.13 5.08
CA LYS A 149 -2.45 -0.50 5.21
C LYS A 149 -2.43 -1.49 6.37
N ASN A 150 -2.96 -1.12 7.53
CA ASN A 150 -2.94 -1.97 8.71
C ASN A 150 -3.78 -3.24 8.53
N ASN A 151 -4.98 -3.12 7.94
CA ASN A 151 -5.84 -4.26 7.67
C ASN A 151 -5.19 -5.28 6.73
N HIS A 152 -4.56 -4.81 5.66
CA HIS A 152 -3.90 -5.70 4.70
C HIS A 152 -2.57 -6.23 5.22
N HIS A 153 -1.83 -5.47 6.02
CA HIS A 153 -0.67 -5.98 6.73
C HIS A 153 -1.05 -7.19 7.61
N GLY A 154 -2.15 -7.09 8.38
CA GLY A 154 -2.65 -8.21 9.17
C GLY A 154 -3.04 -9.45 8.33
N GLN A 155 -3.47 -9.27 7.07
CA GLN A 155 -3.70 -10.39 6.16
C GLN A 155 -2.38 -11.06 5.74
N ILE A 156 -1.33 -10.29 5.47
CA ILE A 156 0.00 -10.83 5.15
C ILE A 156 0.55 -11.60 6.33
N ASP A 157 0.47 -11.03 7.53
CA ASP A 157 0.87 -11.69 8.77
C ASP A 157 0.17 -13.03 8.97
N TYR A 158 -1.15 -13.04 8.78
CA TYR A 158 -1.93 -14.28 8.87
C TYR A 158 -1.47 -15.32 7.85
N LEU A 159 -1.18 -14.91 6.61
CA LEU A 159 -0.66 -15.80 5.58
C LEU A 159 0.73 -16.34 5.93
N ARG A 160 1.60 -15.52 6.51
CA ARG A 160 2.92 -15.95 7.02
C ARG A 160 2.77 -17.03 8.09
N GLY A 161 1.88 -16.82 9.06
CA GLY A 161 1.60 -17.81 10.12
C GLY A 161 1.00 -19.11 9.61
N LEU A 162 0.31 -19.10 8.45
CA LEU A 162 -0.16 -20.33 7.80
C LEU A 162 0.96 -21.09 7.07
N GLN A 163 2.01 -20.37 6.65
CA GLN A 163 3.15 -20.96 5.93
C GLN A 163 4.25 -21.48 6.86
N ASP A 164 4.40 -20.85 8.02
CA ASP A 164 5.47 -21.15 8.98
C ASP A 164 4.89 -21.14 10.40
N GLU A 165 4.85 -22.30 11.06
CA GLU A 165 4.38 -22.44 12.45
C GLU A 165 5.23 -21.67 13.47
N ALA A 166 6.48 -21.34 13.12
CA ALA A 166 7.38 -20.56 13.95
C ALA A 166 7.28 -19.05 13.71
N TRP A 167 6.42 -18.60 12.78
CA TRP A 167 6.24 -17.19 12.49
C TRP A 167 5.77 -16.41 13.71
N ASP A 168 6.50 -15.37 14.06
CA ASP A 168 6.11 -14.37 15.07
C ASP A 168 6.09 -13.00 14.43
N LEU A 169 5.07 -12.22 14.79
CA LEU A 169 4.86 -10.87 14.26
C LEU A 169 6.07 -9.97 14.54
N PRO A 170 6.69 -9.36 13.52
CA PRO A 170 7.76 -8.42 13.74
C PRO A 170 7.31 -7.26 14.62
N ARG A 171 7.98 -7.05 15.74
CA ARG A 171 7.74 -5.89 16.60
C ARG A 171 8.30 -4.65 15.95
N ALA A 172 7.56 -3.53 16.04
CA ALA A 172 8.12 -2.26 15.65
C ALA A 172 9.41 -1.99 16.47
N PRO A 173 10.45 -1.42 15.84
CA PRO A 173 11.62 -0.96 16.61
C PRO A 173 11.15 0.06 17.66
N GLU A 174 11.65 -0.08 18.89
CA GLU A 174 11.38 0.85 19.99
C GLU A 174 12.02 2.21 19.72
#